data_db71338c1ba329566b82a8bbbe0be45c
#
_entry.id   db71338c1ba329566b82a8bbbe0be45c
#
_cell.length_a   1.000
_cell.length_b   1.000
_cell.length_c   1.000
_cell.angle_alpha   90.00
_cell.angle_beta   90.00
_cell.angle_gamma   90.00
#
_symmetry.space_group_name_H-M   'P 1'
#
loop_
_entity.id
_entity.type
_entity.pdbx_description
1 polymer ?
#
loop_
_entity_poly.entity_id
_entity_poly.type
_entity_poly.pdbx_seq_one_letter_code
_entity_poly.pdbx_strand_id
1 'polypeptide(L)'
;MSNFTENDYASSRQTTEGPIFDVTGGDWDSLVTEIGASKEERVVVNMGPQHPSTHGVLRIVLELEGETVKEARAGIGYLHTGIEKTTEFRNWTQGTTLVTRMDYLAPIFNETAYCLAVEKLLNITDQIPEKAQVIRVMMMEFNRISSHMVALGTGALELGALSPMIFAFREREKVLDIFEMFSGLRMNMAYIRPGGVAQDVPEGGIEKVRETVKYLRENFKDNSTLLIGNPIWI
;
A
#
# COMPACT_ATOMS: atom_id res chain seq x y z
N MET A 1 14.82 -25.85 -1.45
CA MET A 1 13.57 -25.54 -0.72
C MET A 1 13.82 -25.89 0.73
N SER A 2 14.12 -24.93 1.57
CA SER A 2 14.26 -25.13 3.02
C SER A 2 12.86 -25.28 3.62
N ASN A 3 12.61 -26.42 4.24
CA ASN A 3 11.38 -26.63 5.01
C ASN A 3 11.43 -25.74 6.25
N PHE A 4 10.82 -24.57 6.19
CA PHE A 4 10.53 -23.78 7.38
C PHE A 4 9.44 -24.52 8.16
N THR A 5 9.78 -25.02 9.33
CA THR A 5 8.84 -25.65 10.25
C THR A 5 8.36 -24.61 11.28
N GLU A 6 7.17 -24.82 11.88
CA GLU A 6 6.68 -23.98 12.98
C GLU A 6 7.69 -23.82 14.14
N ASN A 7 8.58 -24.80 14.32
CA ASN A 7 9.63 -24.77 15.31
C ASN A 7 10.74 -23.74 15.01
N ASP A 8 10.95 -23.34 13.75
CA ASP A 8 11.97 -22.32 13.42
C ASP A 8 11.56 -20.93 13.92
N TYR A 9 10.26 -20.70 14.09
CA TYR A 9 9.74 -19.50 14.76
C TYR A 9 9.84 -19.56 16.29
N ALA A 10 9.79 -20.75 16.87
CA ALA A 10 9.89 -20.94 18.31
C ALA A 10 11.34 -20.76 18.82
N SER A 11 12.34 -21.12 18.03
CA SER A 11 13.77 -20.99 18.41
C SER A 11 14.28 -19.54 18.42
N SER A 12 13.61 -18.63 17.70
CA SER A 12 13.92 -17.19 17.75
C SER A 12 13.32 -16.44 18.95
N ARG A 13 12.58 -17.15 19.80
CA ARG A 13 11.85 -16.60 20.97
C ARG A 13 12.68 -16.54 22.27
N GLN A 14 13.97 -16.84 22.24
CA GLN A 14 14.82 -16.63 23.40
C GLN A 14 15.16 -15.15 23.51
N THR A 15 14.31 -14.40 24.20
CA THR A 15 14.72 -13.10 24.76
C THR A 15 15.47 -13.35 26.08
N THR A 16 16.51 -12.58 26.35
CA THR A 16 17.39 -12.73 27.50
C THR A 16 16.79 -12.24 28.82
N GLU A 17 15.55 -11.74 28.80
CA GLU A 17 14.93 -11.03 29.92
C GLU A 17 13.48 -11.46 30.18
N GLY A 18 13.27 -12.44 31.06
CA GLY A 18 11.98 -12.81 31.64
C GLY A 18 11.07 -13.72 30.80
N PRO A 19 9.97 -14.23 31.40
CA PRO A 19 9.01 -15.11 30.72
C PRO A 19 8.15 -14.33 29.69
N ILE A 20 7.92 -14.95 28.52
CA ILE A 20 7.08 -14.41 27.45
C ILE A 20 5.77 -15.19 27.41
N PHE A 21 4.63 -14.48 27.46
CA PHE A 21 3.31 -15.07 27.35
C PHE A 21 2.74 -14.81 25.95
N ASP A 22 2.40 -15.89 25.22
CA ASP A 22 1.83 -15.81 23.86
C ASP A 22 0.31 -15.95 23.94
N VAL A 23 -0.40 -14.85 23.72
CA VAL A 23 -1.88 -14.79 23.77
C VAL A 23 -2.45 -15.06 22.40
N THR A 24 -2.64 -16.31 22.04
CA THR A 24 -3.18 -16.76 20.74
C THR A 24 -4.60 -17.31 20.82
N GLY A 25 -5.45 -16.77 21.68
CA GLY A 25 -6.86 -17.20 21.80
C GLY A 25 -7.04 -18.60 22.36
N GLY A 26 -6.37 -18.90 23.47
CA GLY A 26 -6.49 -20.14 24.25
C GLY A 26 -7.15 -19.93 25.60
N ASP A 27 -6.85 -20.82 26.54
CA ASP A 27 -7.37 -20.81 27.89
C ASP A 27 -6.86 -19.60 28.70
N TRP A 28 -7.72 -18.59 28.81
CA TRP A 28 -7.44 -17.34 29.54
C TRP A 28 -7.16 -17.54 31.03
N ASP A 29 -7.78 -18.55 31.63
CA ASP A 29 -7.64 -18.79 33.07
C ASP A 29 -6.25 -19.33 33.43
N SER A 30 -5.67 -20.19 32.59
CA SER A 30 -4.29 -20.66 32.77
C SER A 30 -3.29 -19.51 32.56
N LEU A 31 -3.53 -18.67 31.58
CA LEU A 31 -2.68 -17.53 31.24
C LEU A 31 -2.67 -16.47 32.34
N VAL A 32 -3.84 -16.13 32.90
CA VAL A 32 -3.97 -15.18 34.01
C VAL A 32 -3.26 -15.70 35.28
N THR A 33 -3.30 -17.03 35.47
CA THR A 33 -2.63 -17.66 36.61
C THR A 33 -1.09 -17.62 36.49
N GLU A 34 -0.56 -17.83 35.29
CA GLU A 34 0.87 -17.72 34.98
C GLU A 34 1.38 -16.28 35.04
N ILE A 35 0.62 -15.31 34.53
CA ILE A 35 0.94 -13.88 34.57
C ILE A 35 1.03 -13.39 36.04
N GLY A 36 0.11 -13.80 36.88
CA GLY A 36 0.10 -13.42 38.30
C GLY A 36 1.29 -13.92 39.13
N ALA A 37 2.10 -14.84 38.58
CA ALA A 37 3.26 -15.41 39.24
C ALA A 37 4.60 -14.76 38.87
N SER A 38 4.67 -13.89 37.86
CA SER A 38 5.90 -13.26 37.39
C SER A 38 6.05 -11.80 37.84
N LYS A 39 7.26 -11.41 38.22
CA LYS A 39 7.56 -10.03 38.68
C LYS A 39 7.78 -9.02 37.55
N GLU A 40 7.94 -9.47 36.32
CA GLU A 40 8.06 -8.63 35.12
C GLU A 40 7.13 -9.20 34.06
N GLU A 41 5.96 -8.60 33.91
CA GLU A 41 4.90 -9.06 33.01
C GLU A 41 5.14 -8.52 31.60
N ARG A 42 5.74 -9.34 30.74
CA ARG A 42 5.76 -9.11 29.30
C ARG A 42 4.67 -9.96 28.64
N VAL A 43 3.84 -9.29 27.84
CA VAL A 43 2.74 -9.93 27.12
C VAL A 43 3.06 -9.92 25.63
N VAL A 44 2.99 -11.10 24.98
CA VAL A 44 3.10 -11.19 23.52
C VAL A 44 1.72 -11.24 22.92
N VAL A 45 1.41 -10.24 22.11
CA VAL A 45 0.11 -10.10 21.44
C VAL A 45 0.29 -10.29 19.93
N ASN A 46 -0.51 -11.17 19.34
CA ASN A 46 -0.64 -11.28 17.89
C ASN A 46 -1.76 -10.36 17.39
N MET A 47 -1.39 -9.32 16.66
CA MET A 47 -2.34 -8.41 16.01
C MET A 47 -2.42 -8.72 14.51
N GLY A 48 -3.58 -9.18 14.06
CA GLY A 48 -3.79 -9.60 12.67
C GLY A 48 -3.42 -11.07 12.39
N PRO A 49 -3.65 -11.53 11.15
CA PRO A 49 -4.08 -10.75 9.99
C PRO A 49 -5.54 -10.28 10.02
N GLN A 50 -6.43 -10.96 10.74
CA GLN A 50 -7.83 -10.52 10.90
C GLN A 50 -7.91 -9.44 12.01
N HIS A 51 -7.58 -8.22 11.66
CA HIS A 51 -7.65 -7.06 12.56
C HIS A 51 -7.84 -5.79 11.73
N PRO A 52 -8.67 -4.82 12.15
CA PRO A 52 -8.88 -3.58 11.40
C PRO A 52 -7.59 -2.80 11.14
N SER A 53 -6.70 -2.68 12.12
CA SER A 53 -5.43 -1.96 12.00
C SER A 53 -4.41 -2.62 11.10
N THR A 54 -4.58 -3.91 10.77
CA THR A 54 -3.69 -4.67 9.88
C THR A 54 -4.32 -4.92 8.50
N HIS A 55 -5.46 -4.30 8.24
CA HIS A 55 -6.21 -4.36 6.97
C HIS A 55 -6.55 -5.79 6.50
N GLY A 56 -6.57 -6.77 7.42
CA GLY A 56 -6.85 -8.17 7.13
C GLY A 56 -5.70 -8.97 6.50
N VAL A 57 -4.54 -8.36 6.28
CA VAL A 57 -3.44 -8.93 5.47
C VAL A 57 -2.05 -8.82 6.08
N LEU A 58 -1.90 -8.18 7.22
CA LEU A 58 -0.64 -8.05 7.94
C LEU A 58 -0.76 -8.70 9.32
N ARG A 59 0.21 -9.50 9.70
CA ARG A 59 0.39 -9.97 11.07
C ARG A 59 1.49 -9.16 11.75
N ILE A 60 1.20 -8.64 12.94
CA ILE A 60 2.20 -8.01 13.78
C ILE A 60 2.22 -8.75 15.12
N VAL A 61 3.40 -9.22 15.51
CA VAL A 61 3.64 -9.79 16.84
C VAL A 61 4.26 -8.69 17.69
N LEU A 62 3.57 -8.30 18.75
CA LEU A 62 3.99 -7.26 19.68
C LEU A 62 4.42 -7.87 21.00
N GLU A 63 5.56 -7.46 21.51
CA GLU A 63 5.98 -7.68 22.89
C GLU A 63 5.69 -6.41 23.68
N LEU A 64 4.84 -6.52 24.69
CA LEU A 64 4.35 -5.40 25.49
C LEU A 64 4.82 -5.53 26.93
N GLU A 65 5.21 -4.40 27.51
CA GLU A 65 5.38 -4.21 28.95
C GLU A 65 4.33 -3.20 29.42
N GLY A 66 3.23 -3.70 29.99
CA GLY A 66 2.02 -2.93 30.15
C GLY A 66 1.48 -2.47 28.78
N GLU A 67 1.39 -1.15 28.54
CA GLU A 67 0.99 -0.58 27.26
C GLU A 67 2.17 -0.13 26.38
N THR A 68 3.41 -0.33 26.84
CA THR A 68 4.60 0.07 26.10
C THR A 68 5.04 -1.05 25.17
N VAL A 69 5.15 -0.76 23.88
CA VAL A 69 5.70 -1.69 22.89
C VAL A 69 7.22 -1.76 23.07
N LYS A 70 7.74 -2.92 23.42
CA LYS A 70 9.19 -3.20 23.52
C LYS A 70 9.74 -3.72 22.22
N GLU A 71 9.01 -4.61 21.57
CA GLU A 71 9.39 -5.17 20.27
C GLU A 71 8.16 -5.35 19.37
N ALA A 72 8.35 -5.12 18.07
CA ALA A 72 7.35 -5.39 17.06
C ALA A 72 7.96 -6.17 15.91
N ARG A 73 7.35 -7.30 15.54
CA ARG A 73 7.79 -8.17 14.43
C ARG A 73 6.68 -8.29 13.42
N ALA A 74 6.95 -7.90 12.17
CA ALA A 74 6.00 -8.03 11.08
C ALA A 74 6.06 -9.44 10.47
N GLY A 75 4.90 -10.11 10.37
CA GLY A 75 4.71 -11.33 9.60
C GLY A 75 4.12 -11.00 8.24
N ILE A 76 4.93 -11.07 7.19
CA ILE A 76 4.52 -10.80 5.80
C ILE A 76 4.21 -12.11 5.06
N GLY A 77 3.61 -12.00 3.85
CA GLY A 77 3.33 -13.15 2.99
C GLY A 77 1.85 -13.42 2.75
N TYR A 78 0.96 -12.78 3.48
CA TYR A 78 -0.50 -12.98 3.30
C TYR A 78 -1.05 -12.43 1.98
N LEU A 79 -0.29 -11.56 1.30
CA LEU A 79 -0.58 -11.08 -0.05
C LEU A 79 0.36 -11.68 -1.10
N HIS A 80 1.18 -12.67 -0.74
CA HIS A 80 2.11 -13.29 -1.68
C HIS A 80 1.35 -14.13 -2.73
N THR A 81 1.53 -13.79 -4.01
CA THR A 81 0.87 -14.44 -5.14
C THR A 81 1.85 -15.06 -6.14
N GLY A 82 3.13 -15.11 -5.82
CA GLY A 82 4.18 -15.67 -6.68
C GLY A 82 4.46 -14.83 -7.93
N ILE A 83 4.30 -13.51 -7.84
CA ILE A 83 4.51 -12.57 -8.96
C ILE A 83 5.90 -12.74 -9.57
N GLU A 84 6.95 -12.85 -8.76
CA GLU A 84 8.34 -12.99 -9.20
C GLU A 84 8.48 -14.22 -10.09
N LYS A 85 7.97 -15.36 -9.64
CA LYS A 85 8.04 -16.62 -10.38
C LYS A 85 7.22 -16.59 -11.66
N THR A 86 6.05 -15.96 -11.61
CA THR A 86 5.19 -15.80 -12.78
C THR A 86 5.85 -14.91 -13.83
N THR A 87 6.56 -13.86 -13.41
CA THR A 87 7.25 -12.92 -14.30
C THR A 87 8.35 -13.59 -15.12
N GLU A 88 9.02 -14.62 -14.60
CA GLU A 88 10.06 -15.39 -15.33
C GLU A 88 9.54 -16.01 -16.65
N PHE A 89 8.25 -16.30 -16.72
CA PHE A 89 7.61 -16.96 -17.88
C PHE A 89 6.84 -15.98 -18.78
N ARG A 90 6.88 -14.68 -18.48
CA ARG A 90 6.16 -13.67 -19.23
C ARG A 90 7.11 -12.83 -20.09
N ASN A 91 6.60 -12.30 -21.19
CA ASN A 91 7.33 -11.27 -21.92
C ASN A 91 7.24 -9.92 -21.18
N TRP A 92 8.11 -8.97 -21.57
CA TRP A 92 8.18 -7.67 -20.90
C TRP A 92 6.85 -6.90 -20.82
N THR A 93 6.06 -6.95 -21.88
CA THR A 93 4.74 -6.28 -21.91
C THR A 93 3.74 -6.96 -20.98
N GLN A 94 3.74 -8.29 -20.91
CA GLN A 94 2.91 -9.04 -19.98
C GLN A 94 3.32 -8.83 -18.52
N GLY A 95 4.62 -8.68 -18.26
CA GLY A 95 5.13 -8.38 -16.93
C GLY A 95 4.54 -7.10 -16.32
N THR A 96 4.23 -6.10 -17.15
CA THR A 96 3.59 -4.87 -16.68
C THR A 96 2.27 -5.14 -15.98
N THR A 97 1.49 -6.11 -16.42
CA THR A 97 0.19 -6.46 -15.78
C THR A 97 0.35 -7.07 -14.38
N LEU A 98 1.52 -7.61 -14.08
CA LEU A 98 1.82 -8.18 -12.76
C LEU A 98 2.29 -7.12 -11.78
N VAL A 99 3.24 -6.26 -12.22
CA VAL A 99 3.81 -5.23 -11.34
C VAL A 99 2.79 -4.16 -10.93
N THR A 100 1.81 -3.87 -11.77
CA THR A 100 0.75 -2.90 -11.46
C THR A 100 -0.11 -3.33 -10.25
N ARG A 101 -0.03 -4.59 -9.82
CA ARG A 101 -0.75 -5.17 -8.68
C ARG A 101 0.07 -5.25 -7.38
N MET A 102 1.32 -4.82 -7.41
CA MET A 102 2.19 -4.85 -6.22
C MET A 102 1.73 -3.81 -5.20
N ASP A 103 1.96 -2.53 -5.47
CA ASP A 103 1.31 -1.43 -4.76
C ASP A 103 0.12 -0.94 -5.59
N TYR A 104 -1.06 -1.47 -5.32
CA TYR A 104 -2.26 -1.16 -6.10
C TYR A 104 -2.81 0.26 -5.85
N LEU A 105 -2.24 1.02 -4.91
CA LEU A 105 -2.51 2.45 -4.74
C LEU A 105 -1.60 3.33 -5.60
N ALA A 106 -0.45 2.80 -6.01
CA ALA A 106 0.51 3.48 -6.87
C ALA A 106 0.88 2.67 -8.12
N PRO A 107 -0.10 2.08 -8.85
CA PRO A 107 0.16 1.17 -9.96
C PRO A 107 1.00 1.80 -11.08
N ILE A 108 0.80 3.07 -11.39
CA ILE A 108 1.56 3.79 -12.43
C ILE A 108 3.05 3.91 -12.04
N PHE A 109 3.37 4.08 -10.75
CA PHE A 109 4.77 4.10 -10.31
C PHE A 109 5.43 2.73 -10.44
N ASN A 110 4.71 1.65 -10.11
CA ASN A 110 5.19 0.28 -10.31
C ASN A 110 5.48 0.00 -11.80
N GLU A 111 4.54 0.37 -12.66
CA GLU A 111 4.69 0.25 -14.11
C GLU A 111 5.89 1.03 -14.61
N THR A 112 6.06 2.28 -14.15
CA THR A 112 7.16 3.16 -14.55
C THR A 112 8.50 2.55 -14.15
N ALA A 113 8.66 2.13 -12.89
CA ALA A 113 9.90 1.55 -12.40
C ALA A 113 10.29 0.30 -13.19
N TYR A 114 9.33 -0.58 -13.45
CA TYR A 114 9.53 -1.77 -14.26
C TYR A 114 9.92 -1.43 -15.70
N CYS A 115 9.18 -0.52 -16.36
CA CYS A 115 9.45 -0.15 -17.73
C CYS A 115 10.82 0.53 -17.89
N LEU A 116 11.20 1.42 -16.98
CA LEU A 116 12.53 2.05 -16.99
C LEU A 116 13.65 1.01 -16.87
N ALA A 117 13.49 -0.01 -16.02
CA ALA A 117 14.46 -1.09 -15.88
C ALA A 117 14.57 -1.91 -17.19
N VAL A 118 13.45 -2.28 -17.79
CA VAL A 118 13.41 -3.02 -19.07
C VAL A 118 13.99 -2.20 -20.20
N GLU A 119 13.63 -0.91 -20.31
CA GLU A 119 14.14 0.01 -21.33
C GLU A 119 15.66 0.19 -21.25
N LYS A 120 16.19 0.23 -20.03
CA LYS A 120 17.62 0.27 -19.79
C LYS A 120 18.32 -1.03 -20.22
N LEU A 121 17.73 -2.19 -19.90
CA LEU A 121 18.24 -3.50 -20.32
C LEU A 121 18.24 -3.65 -21.85
N LEU A 122 17.21 -3.15 -22.53
CA LEU A 122 17.08 -3.19 -23.97
C LEU A 122 17.88 -2.09 -24.70
N ASN A 123 18.46 -1.14 -23.94
CA ASN A 123 19.18 0.02 -24.46
C ASN A 123 18.34 0.89 -25.42
N ILE A 124 17.07 1.11 -25.08
CA ILE A 124 16.11 1.91 -25.87
C ILE A 124 15.67 3.19 -25.16
N THR A 125 16.28 3.54 -24.04
CA THR A 125 15.87 4.69 -23.21
C THR A 125 15.80 6.00 -24.01
N ASP A 126 16.79 6.23 -24.90
CA ASP A 126 16.87 7.45 -25.72
C ASP A 126 15.92 7.43 -26.94
N GLN A 127 15.25 6.31 -27.19
CA GLN A 127 14.34 6.13 -28.31
C GLN A 127 12.87 6.39 -27.92
N ILE A 128 12.61 6.63 -26.63
CA ILE A 128 11.25 6.83 -26.14
C ILE A 128 10.76 8.22 -26.56
N PRO A 129 9.60 8.34 -27.24
CA PRO A 129 9.08 9.63 -27.67
C PRO A 129 8.87 10.59 -26.50
N GLU A 130 9.27 11.86 -26.66
CA GLU A 130 9.10 12.91 -25.63
C GLU A 130 7.65 13.01 -25.16
N LYS A 131 6.70 12.95 -26.10
CA LYS A 131 5.27 12.95 -25.78
C LYS A 131 4.88 11.83 -24.81
N ALA A 132 5.41 10.63 -24.99
CA ALA A 132 5.15 9.49 -24.09
C ALA A 132 5.76 9.74 -22.70
N GLN A 133 6.93 10.35 -22.62
CA GLN A 133 7.55 10.72 -21.34
C GLN A 133 6.70 11.74 -20.57
N VAL A 134 6.20 12.78 -21.26
CA VAL A 134 5.31 13.79 -20.65
C VAL A 134 4.00 13.15 -20.16
N ILE A 135 3.40 12.25 -20.95
CA ILE A 135 2.18 11.53 -20.54
C ILE A 135 2.46 10.65 -19.32
N ARG A 136 3.60 9.94 -19.25
CA ARG A 136 4.00 9.16 -18.09
C ARG A 136 4.06 10.02 -16.84
N VAL A 137 4.70 11.18 -16.91
CA VAL A 137 4.81 12.11 -15.77
C VAL A 137 3.43 12.59 -15.33
N MET A 138 2.58 12.99 -16.27
CA MET A 138 1.21 13.41 -15.98
C MET A 138 0.43 12.31 -15.24
N MET A 139 0.48 11.09 -15.73
CA MET A 139 -0.21 9.95 -15.11
C MET A 139 0.36 9.59 -13.73
N MET A 140 1.68 9.69 -13.55
CA MET A 140 2.31 9.50 -12.24
C MET A 140 1.83 10.54 -11.23
N GLU A 141 1.71 11.82 -11.61
CA GLU A 141 1.24 12.85 -10.69
C GLU A 141 -0.23 12.69 -10.33
N PHE A 142 -1.09 12.29 -11.26
CA PHE A 142 -2.46 11.87 -10.92
C PHE A 142 -2.48 10.67 -9.97
N ASN A 143 -1.61 9.70 -10.20
CA ASN A 143 -1.51 8.54 -9.32
C ASN A 143 -1.01 8.95 -7.91
N ARG A 144 -0.05 9.89 -7.82
CA ARG A 144 0.40 10.45 -6.55
C ARG A 144 -0.76 11.11 -5.79
N ILE A 145 -1.57 11.94 -6.45
CA ILE A 145 -2.74 12.57 -5.85
C ILE A 145 -3.71 11.50 -5.35
N SER A 146 -4.04 10.52 -6.19
CA SER A 146 -4.94 9.41 -5.83
C SER A 146 -4.45 8.62 -4.62
N SER A 147 -3.16 8.30 -4.57
CA SER A 147 -2.52 7.58 -3.46
C SER A 147 -2.54 8.40 -2.17
N HIS A 148 -2.22 9.69 -2.24
CA HIS A 148 -2.26 10.59 -1.08
C HIS A 148 -3.68 10.75 -0.53
N MET A 149 -4.71 10.79 -1.39
CA MET A 149 -6.11 10.83 -0.94
C MET A 149 -6.48 9.58 -0.11
N VAL A 150 -6.02 8.40 -0.54
CA VAL A 150 -6.24 7.18 0.27
C VAL A 150 -5.47 7.24 1.58
N ALA A 151 -4.19 7.63 1.55
CA ALA A 151 -3.35 7.70 2.75
C ALA A 151 -3.93 8.65 3.80
N LEU A 152 -4.35 9.85 3.39
CA LEU A 152 -4.96 10.84 4.29
C LEU A 152 -6.33 10.38 4.78
N GLY A 153 -7.17 9.84 3.90
CA GLY A 153 -8.50 9.38 4.23
C GLY A 153 -8.50 8.20 5.20
N THR A 154 -7.67 7.18 4.95
CA THR A 154 -7.56 6.00 5.83
C THR A 154 -6.86 6.34 7.14
N GLY A 155 -5.81 7.18 7.13
CA GLY A 155 -5.16 7.64 8.34
C GLY A 155 -6.13 8.42 9.25
N ALA A 156 -6.98 9.28 8.68
CA ALA A 156 -8.02 9.96 9.44
C ALA A 156 -9.07 8.99 10.00
N LEU A 157 -9.46 7.98 9.21
CA LEU A 157 -10.39 6.93 9.66
C LEU A 157 -9.84 6.14 10.84
N GLU A 158 -8.57 5.78 10.84
CA GLU A 158 -7.91 5.07 11.95
C GLU A 158 -7.89 5.90 13.24
N LEU A 159 -7.86 7.22 13.13
CA LEU A 159 -8.05 8.17 14.25
C LEU A 159 -9.51 8.44 14.59
N GLY A 160 -10.47 7.74 13.98
CA GLY A 160 -11.90 7.86 14.24
C GLY A 160 -12.62 8.92 13.40
N ALA A 161 -11.96 9.59 12.46
CA ALA A 161 -12.55 10.63 11.62
C ALA A 161 -13.01 10.07 10.26
N LEU A 162 -14.29 9.72 10.13
CA LEU A 162 -14.86 9.17 8.89
C LEU A 162 -15.02 10.22 7.77
N SER A 163 -15.36 11.46 8.11
CA SER A 163 -15.68 12.49 7.11
C SER A 163 -14.51 12.77 6.14
N PRO A 164 -13.25 12.94 6.58
CA PRO A 164 -12.13 13.14 5.68
C PRO A 164 -11.96 11.99 4.68
N MET A 165 -12.24 10.75 5.07
CA MET A 165 -12.19 9.61 4.17
C MET A 165 -13.23 9.75 3.04
N ILE A 166 -14.48 10.11 3.37
CA ILE A 166 -15.54 10.28 2.37
C ILE A 166 -15.17 11.38 1.37
N PHE A 167 -14.67 12.52 1.84
CA PHE A 167 -14.24 13.61 0.96
C PHE A 167 -13.03 13.23 0.12
N ALA A 168 -12.03 12.58 0.71
CA ALA A 168 -10.85 12.12 -0.03
C ALA A 168 -11.22 11.14 -1.16
N PHE A 169 -12.15 10.23 -0.91
CA PHE A 169 -12.62 9.29 -1.94
C PHE A 169 -13.48 9.96 -3.01
N ARG A 170 -14.26 10.99 -2.67
CA ARG A 170 -14.97 11.83 -3.66
C ARG A 170 -13.99 12.46 -4.66
N GLU A 171 -12.88 13.03 -4.16
CA GLU A 171 -11.86 13.63 -4.98
C GLU A 171 -11.10 12.57 -5.80
N ARG A 172 -10.80 11.44 -5.18
CA ARG A 172 -10.12 10.32 -5.82
C ARG A 172 -10.91 9.78 -7.02
N GLU A 173 -12.24 9.75 -6.96
CA GLU A 173 -13.10 9.33 -8.09
C GLU A 173 -12.81 10.14 -9.36
N LYS A 174 -12.56 11.45 -9.25
CA LYS A 174 -12.23 12.29 -10.41
C LYS A 174 -10.91 11.90 -11.05
N VAL A 175 -9.96 11.41 -10.26
CA VAL A 175 -8.69 10.88 -10.79
C VAL A 175 -8.90 9.52 -11.45
N LEU A 176 -9.73 8.66 -10.86
CA LEU A 176 -10.05 7.36 -11.45
C LEU A 176 -10.79 7.51 -12.81
N ASP A 177 -11.63 8.52 -12.97
CA ASP A 177 -12.24 8.87 -14.27
C ASP A 177 -11.18 9.19 -15.35
N ILE A 178 -10.09 9.89 -14.97
CA ILE A 178 -8.95 10.14 -15.87
C ILE A 178 -8.27 8.81 -16.24
N PHE A 179 -8.00 7.96 -15.25
CA PHE A 179 -7.37 6.66 -15.53
C PHE A 179 -8.19 5.81 -16.47
N GLU A 180 -9.51 5.74 -16.25
CA GLU A 180 -10.42 5.01 -17.13
C GLU A 180 -10.45 5.59 -18.53
N MET A 181 -10.49 6.91 -18.67
CA MET A 181 -10.49 7.59 -19.97
C MET A 181 -9.21 7.31 -20.78
N PHE A 182 -8.05 7.28 -20.11
CA PHE A 182 -6.73 7.09 -20.75
C PHE A 182 -6.38 5.63 -20.98
N SER A 183 -6.77 4.73 -20.10
CA SER A 183 -6.33 3.32 -20.11
C SER A 183 -7.45 2.31 -20.30
N GLY A 184 -8.70 2.73 -20.16
CA GLY A 184 -9.86 1.83 -20.10
C GLY A 184 -10.08 1.17 -18.74
N LEU A 185 -9.23 1.44 -17.75
CA LEU A 185 -9.29 0.84 -16.41
C LEU A 185 -9.14 1.91 -15.33
N ARG A 186 -9.92 1.77 -14.27
CA ARG A 186 -9.88 2.68 -13.11
C ARG A 186 -8.65 2.41 -12.22
N MET A 187 -8.21 1.15 -12.15
CA MET A 187 -7.06 0.69 -11.36
C MET A 187 -6.31 -0.39 -12.15
N ASN A 188 -5.03 -0.60 -11.79
CA ASN A 188 -4.17 -1.63 -12.39
C ASN A 188 -4.11 -1.53 -13.92
N MET A 189 -3.82 -0.32 -14.41
CA MET A 189 -4.02 0.10 -15.78
C MET A 189 -3.13 -0.61 -16.81
N ALA A 190 -1.90 -0.99 -16.43
CA ALA A 190 -0.87 -1.46 -17.36
C ALA A 190 -0.72 -0.50 -18.58
N TYR A 191 -0.81 0.79 -18.30
CA TYR A 191 -0.80 1.86 -19.30
C TYR A 191 0.60 2.24 -19.74
N ILE A 192 1.54 2.29 -18.80
CA ILE A 192 2.96 2.50 -19.11
C ILE A 192 3.53 1.17 -19.57
N ARG A 193 4.17 1.18 -20.74
CA ARG A 193 4.75 -0.02 -21.37
C ARG A 193 6.17 0.24 -21.80
N PRO A 194 7.02 -0.80 -21.91
CA PRO A 194 8.35 -0.63 -22.48
C PRO A 194 8.27 0.03 -23.86
N GLY A 195 9.00 1.14 -24.02
CA GLY A 195 9.00 1.95 -25.24
C GLY A 195 7.99 3.11 -25.27
N GLY A 196 7.14 3.27 -24.24
CA GLY A 196 6.21 4.39 -24.19
C GLY A 196 4.97 4.17 -23.32
N VAL A 197 3.79 4.36 -23.92
CA VAL A 197 2.47 4.18 -23.30
C VAL A 197 1.59 3.31 -24.21
N ALA A 198 0.54 2.70 -23.63
CA ALA A 198 -0.31 1.76 -24.33
C ALA A 198 -1.09 2.38 -25.49
N GLN A 199 -1.50 3.64 -25.33
CA GLN A 199 -2.27 4.41 -26.33
C GLN A 199 -2.03 5.90 -26.12
N ASP A 200 -2.27 6.67 -27.17
CA ASP A 200 -2.15 8.12 -27.12
C ASP A 200 -3.26 8.78 -26.29
N VAL A 201 -3.14 10.08 -26.07
CA VAL A 201 -4.16 10.87 -25.39
C VAL A 201 -5.48 10.76 -26.15
N PRO A 202 -6.57 10.36 -25.49
CA PRO A 202 -7.88 10.26 -26.13
C PRO A 202 -8.42 11.65 -26.48
N GLU A 203 -9.38 11.67 -27.42
CA GLU A 203 -10.08 12.92 -27.77
C GLU A 203 -10.74 13.55 -26.54
N GLY A 204 -10.59 14.86 -26.35
CA GLY A 204 -11.05 15.56 -25.15
C GLY A 204 -10.26 15.27 -23.87
N GLY A 205 -9.21 14.44 -23.93
CA GLY A 205 -8.45 14.02 -22.76
C GLY A 205 -7.72 15.17 -22.06
N ILE A 206 -7.14 16.11 -22.82
CA ILE A 206 -6.43 17.27 -22.23
C ILE A 206 -7.41 18.24 -21.56
N GLU A 207 -8.55 18.46 -22.16
CA GLU A 207 -9.63 19.28 -21.61
C GLU A 207 -10.11 18.68 -20.28
N LYS A 208 -10.36 17.38 -20.26
CA LYS A 208 -10.76 16.66 -19.06
C LYS A 208 -9.71 16.74 -17.94
N VAL A 209 -8.44 16.60 -18.29
CA VAL A 209 -7.32 16.78 -17.35
C VAL A 209 -7.34 18.18 -16.72
N ARG A 210 -7.51 19.23 -17.54
CA ARG A 210 -7.58 20.63 -17.05
C ARG A 210 -8.77 20.87 -16.12
N GLU A 211 -9.93 20.35 -16.49
CA GLU A 211 -11.14 20.41 -15.65
C GLU A 211 -10.92 19.71 -14.31
N THR A 212 -10.35 18.50 -14.33
CA THR A 212 -10.07 17.73 -13.12
C THR A 212 -9.06 18.43 -12.22
N VAL A 213 -7.98 18.99 -12.77
CA VAL A 213 -7.00 19.76 -11.99
C VAL A 213 -7.63 21.00 -11.35
N LYS A 214 -8.49 21.71 -12.08
CA LYS A 214 -9.23 22.86 -11.54
C LYS A 214 -10.13 22.43 -10.40
N TYR A 215 -10.94 21.40 -10.59
CA TYR A 215 -11.82 20.83 -9.58
C TYR A 215 -11.06 20.44 -8.31
N LEU A 216 -9.95 19.70 -8.44
CA LEU A 216 -9.15 19.27 -7.31
C LEU A 216 -8.58 20.44 -6.52
N ARG A 217 -8.12 21.51 -7.20
CA ARG A 217 -7.61 22.72 -6.52
C ARG A 217 -8.70 23.46 -5.75
N GLU A 218 -9.91 23.52 -6.27
CA GLU A 218 -11.05 24.20 -5.63
C GLU A 218 -11.52 23.42 -4.40
N ASN A 219 -11.55 22.09 -4.44
CA ASN A 219 -12.07 21.24 -3.37
C ASN A 219 -11.01 20.79 -2.35
N PHE A 220 -9.72 20.95 -2.65
CA PHE A 220 -8.65 20.58 -1.71
C PHE A 220 -8.75 21.30 -0.37
N LYS A 221 -9.34 22.50 -0.35
CA LYS A 221 -9.53 23.27 0.87
C LYS A 221 -10.40 22.56 1.90
N ASP A 222 -11.41 21.81 1.48
CA ASP A 222 -12.29 21.06 2.36
C ASP A 222 -11.52 20.01 3.15
N ASN A 223 -10.70 19.20 2.45
CA ASN A 223 -9.85 18.20 3.07
C ASN A 223 -8.79 18.84 3.98
N SER A 224 -8.17 19.93 3.53
CA SER A 224 -7.18 20.67 4.32
C SER A 224 -7.77 21.21 5.61
N THR A 225 -8.97 21.80 5.57
CA THR A 225 -9.64 22.36 6.75
C THR A 225 -10.01 21.27 7.76
N LEU A 226 -10.44 20.11 7.29
CA LEU A 226 -10.84 18.99 8.17
C LEU A 226 -9.65 18.34 8.87
N LEU A 227 -8.46 18.36 8.26
CA LEU A 227 -7.26 17.69 8.77
C LEU A 227 -6.31 18.67 9.50
N ILE A 228 -5.85 19.72 8.82
CA ILE A 228 -4.79 20.60 9.33
C ILE A 228 -5.22 21.41 10.56
N GLY A 229 -6.50 21.75 10.67
CA GLY A 229 -7.05 22.47 11.82
C GLY A 229 -7.50 21.58 12.99
N ASN A 230 -7.34 20.27 12.88
CA ASN A 230 -7.84 19.33 13.88
C ASN A 230 -6.78 19.04 14.95
N PRO A 231 -7.03 19.31 16.25
CA PRO A 231 -6.07 19.05 17.33
C PRO A 231 -5.67 17.58 17.51
N ILE A 232 -6.48 16.63 17.01
CA ILE A 232 -6.17 15.21 17.07
C ILE A 232 -5.15 14.83 15.98
N TRP A 233 -5.12 15.58 14.87
CA TRP A 233 -4.23 15.35 13.74
C TRP A 233 -2.84 15.99 13.94
N ILE A 234 -2.75 17.08 14.69
CA ILE A 234 -1.52 17.81 15.00
C ILE A 234 -0.88 17.23 16.26
#